data_0f927515be71de698e47a071d65af19d
#
_entry.id   0f927515be71de698e47a071d65af19d
#
_cell.length_a   1.000
_cell.length_b   1.000
_cell.length_c   1.000
_cell.angle_alpha   90.00
_cell.angle_beta   90.00
_cell.angle_gamma   90.00
#
_symmetry.space_group_name_H-M   'P 1'
#
loop_
_entity.id
_entity.type
_entity.pdbx_description
1 polymer ?
#
loop_
_entity_poly.entity_id
_entity_poly.type
_entity_poly.pdbx_seq_one_letter_code
_entity_poly.pdbx_strand_id
1 'polypeptide(L)'
;MNQSLIENLAYDEQLVPSKRRFLKSVACGSLLTIGGLPEIAKASAWSFPSSRSVALENVHTGDKIKLTYFENGRYVRDALHEISYALRDYHTDDIYPIDPGLLDQLHDLKNTLGISKPFHIVSGYRSPVTNARLRRTNHKVARHSLHMEGRAIDIKVEGVGTRTLRDAALSLRSGGVGYYPYAHFVHLDTGDIRTWRK
;
A
#
# COMPACT_ATOMS: atom_id res chain seq x y z
N MET A 1 -27.54 2.58 3.26
CA MET A 1 -26.24 2.59 3.94
C MET A 1 -25.32 3.50 3.14
N ASN A 2 -24.72 4.50 3.78
CA ASN A 2 -24.43 5.81 3.18
C ASN A 2 -23.27 5.83 2.17
N GLN A 3 -23.57 5.96 0.89
CA GLN A 3 -22.61 6.42 -0.15
C GLN A 3 -21.97 7.79 0.22
N SER A 4 -22.67 8.63 0.99
CA SER A 4 -22.19 9.93 1.44
C SER A 4 -20.97 9.89 2.38
N LEU A 5 -20.72 8.76 3.06
CA LEU A 5 -19.54 8.60 3.92
C LEU A 5 -18.27 8.31 3.12
N ILE A 6 -18.42 7.71 1.93
CA ILE A 6 -17.28 7.40 1.05
C ILE A 6 -16.84 8.66 0.29
N GLU A 7 -17.80 9.53 -0.06
CA GLU A 7 -17.51 10.79 -0.78
C GLU A 7 -16.80 11.83 0.09
N ASN A 8 -17.01 11.79 1.42
CA ASN A 8 -16.37 12.72 2.37
C ASN A 8 -15.10 12.17 3.04
N LEU A 9 -14.67 10.96 2.69
CA LEU A 9 -13.37 10.46 3.12
C LEU A 9 -12.32 11.15 2.27
N ALA A 10 -11.93 12.33 2.75
CA ALA A 10 -10.90 13.16 2.17
C ALA A 10 -9.59 12.37 2.06
N TYR A 11 -9.34 11.81 0.89
CA TYR A 11 -7.96 11.74 0.42
C TYR A 11 -7.58 13.20 0.13
N ASP A 12 -7.14 13.88 1.18
CA ASP A 12 -6.89 15.32 1.22
C ASP A 12 -6.03 15.74 0.03
N GLU A 13 -6.40 16.86 -0.60
CA GLU A 13 -5.66 17.49 -1.72
C GLU A 13 -4.20 17.82 -1.38
N GLN A 14 -3.76 17.63 -0.14
CA GLN A 14 -2.41 17.94 0.32
C GLN A 14 -1.32 16.99 -0.18
N LEU A 15 -1.68 15.85 -0.81
CA LEU A 15 -0.69 14.90 -1.36
C LEU A 15 -0.27 15.23 -2.80
N VAL A 16 -0.71 16.36 -3.35
CA VAL A 16 -0.26 16.85 -4.67
C VAL A 16 0.77 17.94 -4.49
N PRO A 17 2.07 17.70 -4.70
CA PRO A 17 3.04 18.80 -4.77
C PRO A 17 2.65 19.72 -5.93
N SER A 18 2.27 20.95 -5.59
CA SER A 18 1.85 21.98 -6.52
C SER A 18 2.89 22.21 -7.61
N LYS A 19 2.55 21.85 -8.86
CA LYS A 19 3.36 22.07 -10.06
C LYS A 19 3.57 23.55 -10.45
N ARG A 20 3.13 24.52 -9.63
CA ARG A 20 3.14 25.94 -10.00
C ARG A 20 4.40 26.72 -9.61
N ARG A 21 5.44 26.10 -9.05
CA ARG A 21 6.66 26.83 -8.62
C ARG A 21 7.94 26.52 -9.39
N PHE A 22 7.91 25.75 -10.48
CA PHE A 22 9.15 25.33 -11.17
C PHE A 22 9.35 25.97 -12.56
N LEU A 23 8.58 26.99 -12.92
CA LEU A 23 8.67 27.65 -14.24
C LEU A 23 8.98 29.15 -14.15
N LYS A 24 9.89 29.55 -13.27
CA LYS A 24 10.46 30.91 -13.30
C LYS A 24 11.91 30.89 -12.89
N SER A 25 12.79 30.44 -13.75
CA SER A 25 14.22 30.81 -13.72
C SER A 25 14.96 30.13 -14.87
N VAL A 26 14.65 30.44 -16.12
CA VAL A 26 15.60 30.38 -17.23
C VAL A 26 15.27 31.50 -18.19
N ALA A 27 15.86 32.62 -17.96
CA ALA A 27 16.08 33.64 -19.01
C ALA A 27 17.25 34.53 -18.60
N CYS A 28 18.21 34.57 -19.47
CA CYS A 28 19.32 35.50 -19.61
C CYS A 28 20.72 34.92 -19.40
N GLY A 29 21.46 34.91 -20.46
CA GLY A 29 22.91 34.70 -20.43
C GLY A 29 23.49 34.38 -21.82
N SER A 30 23.53 35.37 -22.66
CA SER A 30 24.44 35.74 -23.79
C SER A 30 25.50 34.78 -24.29
N LEU A 31 25.58 34.74 -25.63
CA LEU A 31 26.59 34.20 -26.49
C LEU A 31 28.04 34.47 -26.03
N LEU A 32 28.87 33.43 -26.13
CA LEU A 32 30.25 33.51 -26.59
C LEU A 32 30.63 32.17 -27.21
N THR A 33 30.88 32.20 -28.51
CA THR A 33 31.37 31.11 -29.36
C THR A 33 32.83 30.86 -29.09
N ILE A 34 33.24 29.63 -28.78
CA ILE A 34 34.54 29.07 -29.16
C ILE A 34 34.35 27.55 -29.26
N GLY A 35 34.83 26.96 -30.32
CA GLY A 35 34.58 25.61 -30.80
C GLY A 35 34.86 24.51 -29.76
N GLY A 36 33.87 23.72 -29.52
CA GLY A 36 33.85 22.46 -28.82
C GLY A 36 32.49 21.81 -29.11
N LEU A 37 32.53 20.57 -29.57
CA LEU A 37 31.32 19.78 -29.85
C LEU A 37 30.39 19.85 -28.62
N PRO A 38 29.07 20.09 -28.79
CA PRO A 38 28.16 20.02 -27.66
C PRO A 38 28.12 18.56 -27.18
N GLU A 39 28.74 18.28 -26.06
CA GLU A 39 28.33 17.14 -25.25
C GLU A 39 26.83 17.33 -24.94
N ILE A 40 26.01 16.60 -25.68
CA ILE A 40 24.58 16.51 -25.35
C ILE A 40 24.54 15.90 -23.94
N ALA A 41 24.42 16.75 -22.95
CA ALA A 41 24.08 16.32 -21.60
C ALA A 41 22.82 15.47 -21.75
N LYS A 42 22.99 14.14 -21.71
CA LYS A 42 21.88 13.21 -21.55
C LYS A 42 21.28 13.56 -20.20
N ALA A 43 20.25 14.42 -20.24
CA ALA A 43 19.37 14.59 -19.11
C ALA A 43 18.88 13.18 -18.76
N SER A 44 19.42 12.61 -17.69
CA SER A 44 18.92 11.38 -17.13
C SER A 44 17.47 11.65 -16.82
N ALA A 45 16.58 11.25 -17.72
CA ALA A 45 15.14 11.26 -17.44
C ALA A 45 14.98 10.38 -16.20
N TRP A 46 14.66 11.00 -15.08
CA TRP A 46 14.27 10.30 -13.88
C TRP A 46 12.98 9.55 -14.25
N SER A 47 13.15 8.31 -14.74
CA SER A 47 12.01 7.44 -14.95
C SER A 47 11.54 6.97 -13.60
N PHE A 48 10.66 7.75 -12.98
CA PHE A 48 9.84 7.22 -11.89
C PHE A 48 9.12 5.99 -12.45
N PRO A 49 8.99 4.88 -11.69
CA PRO A 49 8.14 3.80 -12.12
C PRO A 49 6.79 4.40 -12.47
N SER A 50 6.44 4.35 -13.75
CA SER A 50 5.29 5.08 -14.30
C SER A 50 3.97 4.62 -13.69
N SER A 51 3.95 3.41 -13.09
CA SER A 51 2.76 2.85 -12.45
C SER A 51 3.11 1.82 -11.38
N ARG A 52 2.23 1.72 -10.34
CA ARG A 52 2.25 0.65 -9.34
C ARG A 52 0.90 -0.06 -9.32
N SER A 53 0.93 -1.38 -9.27
CA SER A 53 -0.27 -2.19 -9.26
C SER A 53 -0.22 -3.25 -8.18
N VAL A 54 -1.42 -3.61 -7.66
CA VAL A 54 -1.60 -4.75 -6.75
C VAL A 54 -2.59 -5.74 -7.35
N ALA A 55 -2.42 -7.01 -7.00
CA ALA A 55 -3.39 -8.06 -7.24
C ALA A 55 -3.74 -8.69 -5.90
N LEU A 56 -5.02 -8.67 -5.54
CA LEU A 56 -5.55 -9.10 -4.25
C LEU A 56 -6.66 -10.12 -4.45
N GLU A 57 -6.73 -11.12 -3.60
CA GLU A 57 -7.81 -12.10 -3.52
C GLU A 57 -8.23 -12.23 -2.05
N ASN A 58 -9.44 -11.79 -1.71
CA ASN A 58 -9.98 -11.92 -0.37
C ASN A 58 -10.48 -13.35 -0.14
N VAL A 59 -9.88 -14.07 0.80
CA VAL A 59 -10.21 -15.49 1.04
C VAL A 59 -11.57 -15.70 1.68
N HIS A 60 -12.21 -14.65 2.24
CA HIS A 60 -13.50 -14.74 2.91
C HIS A 60 -14.66 -14.31 2.00
N THR A 61 -14.47 -13.25 1.21
CA THR A 61 -15.52 -12.73 0.32
C THR A 61 -15.42 -13.28 -1.10
N GLY A 62 -14.25 -13.83 -1.48
CA GLY A 62 -13.97 -14.27 -2.84
C GLY A 62 -13.67 -13.15 -3.83
N ASP A 63 -13.64 -11.89 -3.39
CA ASP A 63 -13.33 -10.75 -4.23
C ASP A 63 -11.91 -10.86 -4.80
N LYS A 64 -11.78 -10.66 -6.11
CA LYS A 64 -10.49 -10.67 -6.82
C LYS A 64 -10.35 -9.38 -7.60
N ILE A 65 -9.28 -8.65 -7.32
CA ILE A 65 -8.97 -7.40 -8.02
C ILE A 65 -7.52 -7.39 -8.49
N LYS A 66 -7.30 -6.69 -9.60
CA LYS A 66 -5.95 -6.34 -10.09
C LYS A 66 -6.03 -4.91 -10.63
N LEU A 67 -5.46 -3.97 -9.89
CA LEU A 67 -5.63 -2.54 -10.16
C LEU A 67 -4.29 -1.81 -10.12
N THR A 68 -4.16 -0.81 -10.98
CA THR A 68 -3.12 0.21 -10.91
C THR A 68 -3.61 1.31 -9.97
N TYR A 69 -2.99 1.42 -8.80
CA TYR A 69 -3.39 2.37 -7.76
C TYR A 69 -2.51 3.64 -7.74
N PHE A 70 -1.38 3.62 -8.46
CA PHE A 70 -0.49 4.77 -8.61
C PHE A 70 -0.03 4.89 -10.06
N GLU A 71 -0.21 6.06 -10.65
CA GLU A 71 0.14 6.33 -12.04
C GLU A 71 0.46 7.82 -12.23
N ASN A 72 1.46 8.11 -13.10
CA ASN A 72 1.84 9.48 -13.42
C ASN A 72 2.17 10.35 -12.19
N GLY A 73 2.78 9.74 -11.16
CA GLY A 73 3.21 10.43 -9.95
C GLY A 73 2.08 10.73 -8.94
N ARG A 74 0.90 10.09 -9.07
CA ARG A 74 -0.24 10.27 -8.17
C ARG A 74 -1.02 8.99 -7.92
N TYR A 75 -1.68 8.90 -6.79
CA TYR A 75 -2.61 7.82 -6.50
C TYR A 75 -3.89 7.96 -7.32
N VAL A 76 -4.42 6.84 -7.81
CA VAL A 76 -5.65 6.74 -8.58
C VAL A 76 -6.82 6.54 -7.61
N ARG A 77 -7.62 7.60 -7.41
CA ARG A 77 -8.70 7.63 -6.40
C ARG A 77 -9.66 6.46 -6.53
N ASP A 78 -10.16 6.20 -7.73
CA ASP A 78 -11.14 5.14 -7.98
C ASP A 78 -10.56 3.76 -7.64
N ALA A 79 -9.29 3.52 -7.98
CA ALA A 79 -8.59 2.29 -7.61
C ALA A 79 -8.46 2.14 -6.08
N LEU A 80 -8.17 3.24 -5.35
CA LEU A 80 -8.13 3.20 -3.88
C LEU A 80 -9.49 2.88 -3.26
N HIS A 81 -10.58 3.38 -3.85
CA HIS A 81 -11.93 3.05 -3.40
C HIS A 81 -12.27 1.57 -3.63
N GLU A 82 -11.97 1.03 -4.81
CA GLU A 82 -12.17 -0.39 -5.10
C GLU A 82 -11.32 -1.30 -4.22
N ILE A 83 -10.07 -0.92 -3.95
CA ILE A 83 -9.19 -1.64 -3.02
C ILE A 83 -9.78 -1.60 -1.61
N SER A 84 -10.27 -0.44 -1.15
CA SER A 84 -10.90 -0.31 0.17
C SER A 84 -12.16 -1.18 0.30
N TYR A 85 -12.95 -1.29 -0.77
CA TYR A 85 -14.09 -2.21 -0.82
C TYR A 85 -13.65 -3.67 -0.73
N ALA A 86 -12.65 -4.09 -1.51
CA ALA A 86 -12.13 -5.47 -1.49
C ALA A 86 -11.50 -5.86 -0.15
N LEU A 87 -11.00 -4.87 0.60
CA LEU A 87 -10.36 -5.04 1.91
C LEU A 87 -11.28 -4.70 3.09
N ARG A 88 -12.60 -4.55 2.88
CA ARG A 88 -13.59 -4.26 3.91
C ARG A 88 -13.63 -5.34 5.00
N ASP A 89 -14.22 -5.01 6.13
CA ASP A 89 -14.48 -5.99 7.19
C ASP A 89 -15.52 -7.03 6.72
N TYR A 90 -15.09 -8.24 6.43
CA TYR A 90 -15.94 -9.33 5.92
C TYR A 90 -16.99 -9.83 6.93
N HIS A 91 -16.97 -9.34 8.17
CA HIS A 91 -17.98 -9.68 9.19
C HIS A 91 -19.12 -8.66 9.27
N THR A 92 -18.85 -7.40 8.93
CA THR A 92 -19.80 -6.30 9.07
C THR A 92 -20.07 -5.59 7.76
N ASP A 93 -19.31 -5.92 6.71
CA ASP A 93 -19.26 -5.23 5.41
C ASP A 93 -18.91 -3.73 5.51
N ASP A 94 -18.38 -3.30 6.67
CA ASP A 94 -17.90 -1.93 6.84
C ASP A 94 -16.67 -1.69 5.96
N ILE A 95 -16.72 -0.58 5.21
CA ILE A 95 -15.64 -0.11 4.36
C ILE A 95 -14.91 1.02 5.08
N TYR A 96 -13.58 1.02 5.00
CA TYR A 96 -12.73 2.08 5.53
C TYR A 96 -11.58 2.34 4.55
N PRO A 97 -11.11 3.58 4.40
CA PRO A 97 -9.98 3.89 3.54
C PRO A 97 -8.75 3.11 3.93
N ILE A 98 -8.12 2.51 2.93
CA ILE A 98 -6.83 1.82 3.11
C ILE A 98 -5.71 2.82 2.88
N ASP A 99 -4.75 2.85 3.80
CA ASP A 99 -3.53 3.66 3.69
C ASP A 99 -2.78 3.31 2.39
N PRO A 100 -2.57 4.27 1.47
CA PRO A 100 -1.80 4.01 0.25
C PRO A 100 -0.37 3.52 0.51
N GLY A 101 0.24 3.89 1.64
CA GLY A 101 1.54 3.38 2.08
C GLY A 101 1.54 1.87 2.29
N LEU A 102 0.41 1.28 2.70
CA LEU A 102 0.28 -0.18 2.80
C LEU A 102 0.31 -0.84 1.41
N LEU A 103 -0.28 -0.20 0.40
CA LEU A 103 -0.24 -0.68 -0.98
C LEU A 103 1.16 -0.59 -1.57
N ASP A 104 1.91 0.47 -1.22
CA ASP A 104 3.31 0.60 -1.60
C ASP A 104 4.16 -0.51 -0.98
N GLN A 105 3.95 -0.85 0.29
CA GLN A 105 4.61 -2.00 0.92
C GLN A 105 4.31 -3.32 0.19
N LEU A 106 3.05 -3.55 -0.22
CA LEU A 106 2.67 -4.74 -0.98
C LEU A 106 3.33 -4.76 -2.37
N HIS A 107 3.42 -3.62 -3.03
CA HIS A 107 4.11 -3.48 -4.31
C HIS A 107 5.59 -3.83 -4.19
N ASP A 108 6.28 -3.27 -3.20
CA ASP A 108 7.69 -3.51 -2.95
C ASP A 108 7.95 -4.96 -2.53
N LEU A 109 7.06 -5.54 -1.71
CA LEU A 109 7.12 -6.94 -1.31
C LEU A 109 6.97 -7.89 -2.50
N LYS A 110 6.03 -7.59 -3.41
CA LYS A 110 5.86 -8.33 -4.67
C LYS A 110 7.13 -8.33 -5.49
N ASN A 111 7.77 -7.16 -5.63
CA ASN A 111 9.02 -7.01 -6.39
C ASN A 111 10.18 -7.75 -5.71
N THR A 112 10.32 -7.62 -4.39
CA THR A 112 11.35 -8.32 -3.59
C THR A 112 11.22 -9.84 -3.71
N LEU A 113 10.00 -10.37 -3.75
CA LEU A 113 9.74 -11.80 -3.91
C LEU A 113 9.82 -12.28 -5.38
N GLY A 114 9.84 -11.36 -6.36
CA GLY A 114 9.81 -11.70 -7.78
C GLY A 114 8.53 -12.44 -8.21
N ILE A 115 7.38 -12.15 -7.56
CA ILE A 115 6.12 -12.85 -7.80
C ILE A 115 5.16 -12.04 -8.67
N SER A 116 4.31 -12.77 -9.44
CA SER A 116 3.19 -12.19 -10.20
C SER A 116 1.81 -12.61 -9.65
N LYS A 117 1.79 -13.57 -8.70
CA LYS A 117 0.56 -14.07 -8.07
C LYS A 117 -0.08 -13.02 -7.18
N PRO A 118 -1.43 -13.08 -6.98
CA PRO A 118 -2.11 -12.20 -6.06
C PRO A 118 -1.71 -12.47 -4.61
N PHE A 119 -1.82 -11.46 -3.76
CA PHE A 119 -1.84 -11.65 -2.31
C PHE A 119 -3.22 -12.16 -1.90
N HIS A 120 -3.24 -13.26 -1.15
CA HIS A 120 -4.45 -13.79 -0.51
C HIS A 120 -4.65 -13.06 0.81
N ILE A 121 -5.75 -12.33 0.93
CA ILE A 121 -6.05 -11.47 2.07
C ILE A 121 -6.81 -12.28 3.12
N VAL A 122 -6.18 -12.45 4.28
CA VAL A 122 -6.77 -13.09 5.46
C VAL A 122 -7.53 -12.07 6.31
N SER A 123 -7.04 -10.82 6.38
CA SER A 123 -7.71 -9.71 7.06
C SER A 123 -7.23 -8.39 6.45
N GLY A 124 -8.15 -7.55 6.02
CA GLY A 124 -7.91 -6.16 5.66
C GLY A 124 -8.34 -5.22 6.78
N TYR A 125 -9.24 -4.28 6.48
CA TYR A 125 -9.88 -3.45 7.49
C TYR A 125 -10.68 -4.32 8.48
N ARG A 126 -10.67 -3.87 9.71
CA ARG A 126 -11.39 -4.52 10.83
C ARG A 126 -12.13 -3.48 11.62
N SER A 127 -13.46 -3.53 11.63
CA SER A 127 -14.28 -2.60 12.37
C SER A 127 -14.03 -2.70 13.89
N PRO A 128 -14.29 -1.64 14.65
CA PRO A 128 -14.21 -1.69 16.12
C PRO A 128 -15.04 -2.82 16.74
N VAL A 129 -16.20 -3.12 16.15
CA VAL A 129 -17.09 -4.21 16.58
C VAL A 129 -16.41 -5.56 16.41
N THR A 130 -15.87 -5.82 15.23
CA THR A 130 -15.12 -7.06 14.95
C THR A 130 -13.88 -7.17 15.83
N ASN A 131 -13.11 -6.09 16.00
CA ASN A 131 -11.94 -6.09 16.86
C ASN A 131 -12.31 -6.40 18.33
N ALA A 132 -13.39 -5.81 18.85
CA ALA A 132 -13.87 -6.09 20.19
C ALA A 132 -14.33 -7.55 20.34
N ARG A 133 -15.03 -8.11 19.34
CA ARG A 133 -15.44 -9.52 19.31
C ARG A 133 -14.23 -10.45 19.37
N LEU A 134 -13.23 -10.22 18.53
CA LEU A 134 -12.01 -11.03 18.50
C LEU A 134 -11.24 -10.98 19.82
N ARG A 135 -11.22 -9.83 20.49
CA ARG A 135 -10.57 -9.69 21.80
C ARG A 135 -11.24 -10.49 22.92
N ARG A 136 -12.55 -10.74 22.84
CA ARG A 136 -13.25 -11.59 23.82
C ARG A 136 -12.77 -13.03 23.80
N THR A 137 -12.42 -13.53 22.60
CA THR A 137 -11.97 -14.91 22.40
C THR A 137 -10.45 -15.05 22.36
N ASN A 138 -9.73 -13.96 22.09
CA ASN A 138 -8.28 -13.96 21.97
C ASN A 138 -7.67 -12.69 22.57
N HIS A 139 -7.18 -12.80 23.81
CA HIS A 139 -6.54 -11.69 24.53
C HIS A 139 -5.24 -11.17 23.88
N LYS A 140 -4.71 -11.87 22.87
CA LYS A 140 -3.53 -11.43 22.10
C LYS A 140 -3.89 -10.41 21.01
N VAL A 141 -5.18 -10.15 20.75
CA VAL A 141 -5.62 -9.09 19.82
C VAL A 141 -5.44 -7.73 20.47
N ALA A 142 -4.75 -6.82 19.81
CA ALA A 142 -4.50 -5.47 20.29
C ALA A 142 -5.80 -4.69 20.49
N ARG A 143 -5.87 -3.85 21.55
CA ARG A 143 -7.01 -2.95 21.78
C ARG A 143 -7.09 -1.88 20.69
N HIS A 144 -5.95 -1.29 20.38
CA HIS A 144 -5.75 -0.33 19.28
C HIS A 144 -5.00 -1.06 18.17
N SER A 145 -5.74 -1.58 17.21
CA SER A 145 -5.20 -2.35 16.08
C SER A 145 -5.15 -1.47 14.84
N LEU A 146 -4.03 -1.46 14.15
CA LEU A 146 -3.89 -0.73 12.88
C LEU A 146 -4.82 -1.24 11.77
N HIS A 147 -5.36 -2.45 11.90
CA HIS A 147 -6.47 -2.89 11.04
C HIS A 147 -7.71 -2.00 11.17
N MET A 148 -7.96 -1.39 12.35
CA MET A 148 -9.10 -0.50 12.56
C MET A 148 -8.90 0.89 11.91
N GLU A 149 -7.68 1.17 11.48
CA GLU A 149 -7.27 2.42 10.84
C GLU A 149 -7.02 2.26 9.33
N GLY A 150 -7.30 1.08 8.75
CA GLY A 150 -6.96 0.76 7.36
C GLY A 150 -5.46 0.70 7.07
N ARG A 151 -4.62 0.55 8.09
CA ARG A 151 -3.17 0.62 8.06
C ARG A 151 -2.47 -0.72 8.28
N ALA A 152 -3.21 -1.81 8.26
CA ALA A 152 -2.67 -3.15 8.43
C ALA A 152 -3.39 -4.18 7.55
N ILE A 153 -2.65 -5.24 7.21
CA ILE A 153 -3.15 -6.34 6.39
C ILE A 153 -2.50 -7.66 6.81
N ASP A 154 -3.28 -8.73 6.83
CA ASP A 154 -2.81 -10.10 7.02
C ASP A 154 -2.85 -10.84 5.68
N ILE A 155 -1.71 -11.35 5.22
CA ILE A 155 -1.53 -11.88 3.87
C ILE A 155 -0.91 -13.27 3.83
N LYS A 156 -1.24 -13.99 2.76
CA LYS A 156 -0.56 -15.21 2.27
C LYS A 156 -0.23 -15.03 0.79
N VAL A 157 0.67 -15.84 0.27
CA VAL A 157 0.94 -15.94 -1.16
C VAL A 157 1.05 -17.43 -1.53
N GLU A 158 0.30 -17.83 -2.54
CA GLU A 158 0.32 -19.20 -3.01
C GLU A 158 1.73 -19.59 -3.53
N GLY A 159 2.25 -20.71 -3.03
CA GLY A 159 3.58 -21.21 -3.39
C GLY A 159 4.74 -20.51 -2.69
N VAL A 160 4.49 -19.50 -1.84
CA VAL A 160 5.51 -18.83 -1.03
C VAL A 160 5.35 -19.25 0.43
N GLY A 161 6.38 -19.84 1.00
CA GLY A 161 6.37 -20.22 2.42
C GLY A 161 6.25 -18.99 3.33
N THR A 162 5.48 -19.12 4.42
CA THR A 162 5.23 -18.01 5.37
C THR A 162 6.52 -17.42 5.95
N ARG A 163 7.56 -18.23 6.11
CA ARG A 163 8.90 -17.75 6.55
C ARG A 163 9.53 -16.85 5.49
N THR A 164 9.55 -17.28 4.22
CA THR A 164 10.09 -16.50 3.10
C THR A 164 9.35 -15.19 2.94
N LEU A 165 8.01 -15.22 3.04
CA LEU A 165 7.16 -14.03 3.00
C LEU A 165 7.51 -13.05 4.13
N ARG A 166 7.69 -13.55 5.36
CA ARG A 166 8.12 -12.76 6.51
C ARG A 166 9.51 -12.13 6.29
N ASP A 167 10.48 -12.92 5.83
CA ASP A 167 11.85 -12.44 5.67
C ASP A 167 11.96 -11.35 4.60
N ALA A 168 11.23 -11.50 3.50
CA ALA A 168 11.09 -10.46 2.49
C ALA A 168 10.42 -9.19 3.06
N ALA A 169 9.34 -9.34 3.84
CA ALA A 169 8.68 -8.20 4.49
C ALA A 169 9.59 -7.46 5.46
N LEU A 170 10.38 -8.18 6.28
CA LEU A 170 11.34 -7.60 7.20
C LEU A 170 12.45 -6.81 6.48
N SER A 171 12.88 -7.27 5.30
CA SER A 171 13.94 -6.59 4.53
C SER A 171 13.51 -5.21 4.03
N LEU A 172 12.22 -4.95 3.85
CA LEU A 172 11.68 -3.66 3.41
C LEU A 172 11.80 -2.57 4.48
N ARG A 173 11.81 -2.93 5.77
CA ARG A 173 11.89 -1.99 6.90
C ARG A 173 10.82 -0.87 6.84
N SER A 174 9.63 -1.18 6.36
CA SER A 174 8.57 -0.20 6.05
C SER A 174 7.45 -0.14 7.10
N GLY A 175 7.59 -0.83 8.23
CA GLY A 175 6.60 -0.85 9.31
C GLY A 175 6.64 -2.11 10.14
N GLY A 176 5.52 -2.46 10.78
CA GLY A 176 5.39 -3.64 11.62
C GLY A 176 5.23 -4.93 10.80
N VAL A 177 5.92 -6.00 11.22
CA VAL A 177 5.82 -7.33 10.62
C VAL A 177 5.52 -8.36 11.69
N GLY A 178 4.36 -9.01 11.61
CA GLY A 178 3.93 -10.12 12.47
C GLY A 178 4.04 -11.46 11.77
N TYR A 179 4.67 -12.44 12.42
CA TYR A 179 4.81 -13.78 11.89
C TYR A 179 3.89 -14.76 12.59
N TYR A 180 2.98 -15.37 11.85
CA TYR A 180 1.97 -16.31 12.34
C TYR A 180 2.14 -17.69 11.67
N PRO A 181 3.16 -18.48 12.08
CA PRO A 181 3.50 -19.73 11.41
C PRO A 181 2.37 -20.78 11.43
N TYR A 182 1.62 -20.87 12.53
CA TYR A 182 0.54 -21.85 12.68
C TYR A 182 -0.73 -21.48 11.91
N ALA A 183 -0.99 -20.18 11.75
CA ALA A 183 -2.10 -19.67 10.95
C ALA A 183 -1.70 -19.41 9.49
N HIS A 184 -0.44 -19.63 9.15
CA HIS A 184 0.13 -19.54 7.81
C HIS A 184 -0.07 -18.16 7.15
N PHE A 185 0.09 -17.06 7.90
CA PHE A 185 0.05 -15.72 7.33
C PHE A 185 1.13 -14.81 7.93
N VAL A 186 1.35 -13.69 7.26
CA VAL A 186 2.19 -12.58 7.72
C VAL A 186 1.34 -11.33 7.83
N HIS A 187 1.44 -10.65 8.97
CA HIS A 187 0.88 -9.33 9.18
C HIS A 187 1.86 -8.25 8.72
N LEU A 188 1.34 -7.24 8.04
CA LEU A 188 2.05 -6.02 7.66
C LEU A 188 1.27 -4.81 8.16
N ASP A 189 1.97 -3.75 8.53
CA ASP A 189 1.34 -2.46 8.84
C ASP A 189 2.27 -1.27 8.56
N THR A 190 1.68 -0.07 8.49
CA THR A 190 2.40 1.20 8.27
C THR A 190 2.72 1.93 9.59
N GLY A 191 2.79 1.21 10.70
CA GLY A 191 3.24 1.76 11.98
C GLY A 191 4.76 1.73 12.14
N ASP A 192 5.22 1.86 13.38
CA ASP A 192 6.64 1.81 13.70
C ASP A 192 7.27 0.47 13.29
N ILE A 193 8.56 0.50 12.90
CA ILE A 193 9.31 -0.70 12.54
C ILE A 193 9.44 -1.59 13.79
N ARG A 194 8.76 -2.71 13.77
CA ARG A 194 8.77 -3.71 14.84
C ARG A 194 8.45 -5.10 14.30
N THR A 195 8.78 -6.12 15.04
CA THR A 195 8.49 -7.50 14.67
C THR A 195 8.01 -8.31 15.88
N TRP A 196 7.15 -9.29 15.61
CA TRP A 196 6.71 -10.26 16.61
C TRP A 196 6.37 -11.61 15.97
N ARG A 197 6.28 -12.63 16.81
CA ARG A 197 5.85 -13.99 16.43
C ARG A 197 4.71 -14.44 17.35
N LYS A 198 3.69 -15.07 16.80
CA LYS A 198 2.58 -15.68 17.55
C LYS A 198 2.26 -17.07 17.03
#